data_a1dff5a3cd27cda8e10257e37d2ac1c7
#
_entry.id   a1dff5a3cd27cda8e10257e37d2ac1c7
#
_cell.length_a   1.000
_cell.length_b   1.000
_cell.length_c   1.000
_cell.angle_alpha   90.00
_cell.angle_beta   90.00
_cell.angle_gamma   90.00
#
_symmetry.space_group_name_H-M   'P 1'
#
loop_
_entity.id
_entity.type
_entity.pdbx_description
1 polymer ?
#
loop_
_entity_poly.entity_id
_entity_poly.type
_entity_poly.pdbx_seq_one_letter_code
_entity_poly.pdbx_strand_id
1 'polypeptide(L)'
;MPRQFPASREPFDDSSDDTPIAQLWYAVLADAIKHNYERIHVYRATSSSPTFTIRALKEGAWEDIMSPPGLMYAAFIQRMKVMATLNMVRRQQHDEGAFQFLHRNAVFDMKVTLQIMVDETQQVVIDLPSGPTVSAPTPTLPPN
;
A
#
# COMPACT_ATOMS: atom_id res chain seq x y z
N MET A 1 -16.09 4.68 23.81
CA MET A 1 -15.83 4.41 23.44
C MET A 1 -15.20 3.91 23.05
N PRO A 2 -14.83 3.68 22.90
CA PRO A 2 -14.21 3.26 22.53
C PRO A 2 -13.56 2.96 21.79
N ARG A 3 -13.15 2.99 21.49
CA ARG A 3 -12.61 2.84 20.91
C ARG A 3 -12.41 2.51 20.03
N GLN A 4 -12.24 2.69 19.50
CA GLN A 4 -12.15 2.36 18.63
C GLN A 4 -11.34 2.07 18.08
N PHE A 5 -10.99 1.95 17.70
CA PHE A 5 -10.10 1.54 17.27
C PHE A 5 -9.95 1.23 16.02
N PRO A 6 -9.30 0.55 15.51
CA PRO A 6 -8.79 0.26 14.19
C PRO A 6 -9.90 0.04 13.20
N ALA A 7 -10.95 -0.55 13.65
CA ALA A 7 -12.09 -0.75 12.78
C ALA A 7 -12.68 0.54 12.28
N SER A 8 -12.43 1.61 13.00
CA SER A 8 -12.96 2.90 12.61
C SER A 8 -11.94 3.72 11.83
N ARG A 9 -10.81 3.12 11.45
CA ARG A 9 -9.82 3.82 10.69
C ARG A 9 -10.36 4.19 9.34
N GLU A 10 -10.14 5.41 8.94
CA GLU A 10 -10.62 5.88 7.66
C GLU A 10 -9.77 5.33 6.53
N PRO A 11 -10.36 5.09 5.35
CA PRO A 11 -9.59 4.68 4.21
C PRO A 11 -8.58 5.74 3.82
N PHE A 12 -7.46 5.31 3.25
CA PHE A 12 -6.47 6.23 2.72
C PHE A 12 -6.97 6.80 1.40
N ASP A 13 -6.95 8.11 1.25
CA ASP A 13 -7.29 8.77 0.00
C ASP A 13 -6.41 10.01 -0.16
N ASP A 14 -6.66 10.79 -1.20
CA ASP A 14 -5.81 11.93 -1.50
C ASP A 14 -6.00 13.09 -0.53
N SER A 15 -7.00 13.02 0.33
CA SER A 15 -7.22 14.04 1.34
C SER A 15 -6.75 13.63 2.71
N SER A 16 -6.30 12.37 2.87
CA SER A 16 -5.90 11.86 4.17
C SER A 16 -4.66 12.56 4.70
N ASP A 17 -3.78 12.94 3.79
CA ASP A 17 -2.49 13.49 4.18
C ASP A 17 -1.88 14.10 2.92
N ASP A 18 -1.44 15.34 3.01
CA ASP A 18 -0.90 16.02 1.83
C ASP A 18 0.63 16.05 1.84
N THR A 19 1.27 15.24 2.67
CA THR A 19 2.73 15.15 2.63
C THR A 19 3.18 14.51 1.32
N PRO A 20 4.38 14.84 0.86
CA PRO A 20 4.88 14.24 -0.39
C PRO A 20 4.89 12.72 -0.39
N ILE A 21 5.21 12.12 0.75
CA ILE A 21 5.25 10.65 0.84
C ILE A 21 3.84 10.07 0.68
N ALA A 22 2.85 10.66 1.34
CA ALA A 22 1.49 10.18 1.22
C ALA A 22 0.96 10.37 -0.19
N GLN A 23 1.28 11.50 -0.82
CA GLN A 23 0.86 11.75 -2.18
C GLN A 23 1.50 10.80 -3.17
N LEU A 24 2.75 10.41 -2.93
CA LEU A 24 3.41 9.44 -3.78
C LEU A 24 2.70 8.08 -3.67
N TRP A 25 2.37 7.66 -2.44
CA TRP A 25 1.62 6.42 -2.27
C TRP A 25 0.26 6.48 -2.97
N TYR A 26 -0.43 7.62 -2.83
CA TYR A 26 -1.73 7.76 -3.49
C TYR A 26 -1.58 7.60 -5.00
N ALA A 27 -0.58 8.26 -5.58
CA ALA A 27 -0.37 8.21 -7.03
C ALA A 27 -0.06 6.77 -7.49
N VAL A 28 0.77 6.06 -6.74
CA VAL A 28 1.12 4.70 -7.08
C VAL A 28 -0.11 3.78 -7.04
N LEU A 29 -0.90 3.91 -5.97
CA LEU A 29 -2.07 3.04 -5.81
C LEU A 29 -3.15 3.37 -6.83
N ALA A 30 -3.37 4.65 -7.11
CA ALA A 30 -4.35 5.05 -8.10
C ALA A 30 -3.97 4.56 -9.50
N ASP A 31 -2.68 4.67 -9.82
CA ASP A 31 -2.19 4.19 -11.10
C ASP A 31 -2.34 2.68 -11.23
N ALA A 32 -2.08 1.97 -10.15
CA ALA A 32 -2.21 0.51 -10.15
C ALA A 32 -3.65 0.09 -10.39
N ILE A 33 -4.60 0.78 -9.78
CA ILE A 33 -6.01 0.47 -9.99
C ILE A 33 -6.41 0.80 -11.42
N LYS A 34 -5.96 1.95 -11.93
CA LYS A 34 -6.31 2.38 -13.27
C LYS A 34 -5.85 1.37 -14.32
N HIS A 35 -4.70 0.77 -14.13
CA HIS A 35 -4.13 -0.16 -15.11
C HIS A 35 -4.40 -1.63 -14.78
N ASN A 36 -5.17 -1.88 -13.73
CA ASN A 36 -5.55 -3.25 -13.34
C ASN A 36 -4.34 -4.10 -12.98
N TYR A 37 -3.36 -3.50 -12.33
CA TYR A 37 -2.23 -4.27 -11.81
C TYR A 37 -2.71 -5.16 -10.67
N GLU A 38 -2.09 -6.31 -10.55
CA GLU A 38 -2.46 -7.30 -9.54
C GLU A 38 -1.67 -7.14 -8.27
N ARG A 39 -0.46 -6.61 -8.38
CA ARG A 39 0.46 -6.55 -7.25
C ARG A 39 1.46 -5.44 -7.45
N ILE A 40 1.86 -4.82 -6.36
CA ILE A 40 2.91 -3.80 -6.36
C ILE A 40 4.04 -4.33 -5.49
N HIS A 41 5.28 -4.14 -5.94
CA HIS A 41 6.46 -4.53 -5.19
C HIS A 41 7.38 -3.31 -5.09
N VAL A 42 7.77 -2.98 -3.87
CA VAL A 42 8.63 -1.83 -3.60
C VAL A 42 9.92 -2.36 -2.97
N TYR A 43 11.04 -2.05 -3.59
CA TYR A 43 12.31 -2.54 -3.08
C TYR A 43 13.44 -1.61 -3.48
N ARG A 44 14.54 -1.69 -2.74
CA ARG A 44 15.76 -0.96 -3.03
C ARG A 44 16.88 -1.98 -3.13
N ALA A 45 17.65 -1.92 -4.20
CA ALA A 45 18.66 -2.94 -4.46
C ALA A 45 19.70 -3.01 -3.36
N THR A 46 20.20 -1.85 -2.92
CA THR A 46 21.12 -1.79 -1.79
C THR A 46 20.79 -0.54 -0.99
N SER A 47 21.31 -0.46 0.22
CA SER A 47 21.05 0.69 1.08
C SER A 47 21.70 1.98 0.55
N SER A 48 22.57 1.86 -0.42
CA SER A 48 23.22 3.04 -1.02
C SER A 48 22.76 3.31 -2.45
N SER A 49 21.80 2.53 -2.96
CA SER A 49 21.29 2.79 -4.31
C SER A 49 20.72 4.18 -4.42
N PRO A 50 21.00 4.90 -5.51
CA PRO A 50 20.50 6.27 -5.66
C PRO A 50 18.99 6.35 -5.81
N THR A 51 18.35 5.26 -6.24
CA THR A 51 16.90 5.21 -6.37
C THR A 51 16.40 3.91 -5.77
N PHE A 52 15.10 3.83 -5.55
CA PHE A 52 14.47 2.55 -5.27
C PHE A 52 13.44 2.29 -6.36
N THR A 53 12.92 1.07 -6.42
CA THR A 53 12.05 0.67 -7.51
C THR A 53 10.66 0.34 -7.02
N ILE A 54 9.68 0.87 -7.74
CA ILE A 54 8.28 0.48 -7.58
C ILE A 54 7.90 -0.20 -8.87
N ARG A 55 7.53 -1.47 -8.79
CA ARG A 55 7.14 -2.23 -9.97
C ARG A 55 5.78 -2.87 -9.72
N ALA A 56 5.12 -3.24 -10.79
CA ALA A 56 3.78 -3.76 -10.70
C ALA A 56 3.65 -4.99 -11.59
N LEU A 57 2.80 -5.91 -11.16
CA LEU A 57 2.58 -7.17 -11.85
C LEU A 57 1.27 -7.11 -12.61
N LYS A 58 1.31 -7.49 -13.87
CA LYS A 58 0.12 -7.59 -14.70
C LYS A 58 0.29 -8.76 -15.65
N GLU A 59 -0.67 -9.67 -15.60
CA GLU A 59 -0.69 -10.82 -16.52
C GLU A 59 0.62 -11.58 -16.50
N GLY A 60 1.15 -11.77 -15.32
CA GLY A 60 2.36 -12.55 -15.14
C GLY A 60 3.67 -11.82 -15.42
N ALA A 61 3.60 -10.56 -15.80
CA ALA A 61 4.82 -9.79 -16.11
C ALA A 61 4.97 -8.60 -15.17
N TRP A 62 6.18 -8.40 -14.68
CA TRP A 62 6.52 -7.26 -13.85
C TRP A 62 6.99 -6.10 -14.71
N GLU A 63 6.53 -4.90 -14.39
CA GLU A 63 7.02 -3.69 -15.05
C GLU A 63 7.45 -2.69 -13.99
N ASP A 64 8.56 -2.03 -14.24
CA ASP A 64 9.00 -0.92 -13.38
C ASP A 64 8.15 0.28 -13.72
N ILE A 65 7.45 0.80 -12.72
CA ILE A 65 6.57 1.93 -12.97
C ILE A 65 7.13 3.25 -12.44
N MET A 66 8.11 3.18 -11.54
CA MET A 66 8.65 4.41 -10.97
C MET A 66 9.97 4.10 -10.26
N SER A 67 10.88 5.08 -10.26
CA SER A 67 12.17 4.94 -9.60
C SER A 67 12.46 6.18 -8.77
N PRO A 68 11.80 6.34 -7.63
CA PRO A 68 11.98 7.54 -6.81
C PRO A 68 13.37 7.59 -6.17
N PRO A 69 13.77 8.76 -5.66
CA PRO A 69 15.06 8.89 -5.00
C PRO A 69 15.20 7.95 -3.80
N GLY A 70 16.37 7.34 -3.69
CA GLY A 70 16.63 6.40 -2.61
C GLY A 70 16.46 7.00 -1.22
N LEU A 71 16.70 8.30 -1.10
CA LEU A 71 16.56 8.98 0.19
C LEU A 71 15.13 8.93 0.72
N MET A 72 14.15 8.70 -0.15
CA MET A 72 12.76 8.62 0.28
C MET A 72 12.36 7.23 0.73
N TYR A 73 13.23 6.24 0.54
CA TYR A 73 12.82 4.85 0.73
C TYR A 73 12.37 4.55 2.16
N ALA A 74 13.17 4.97 3.13
CA ALA A 74 12.84 4.68 4.54
C ALA A 74 11.49 5.29 4.93
N ALA A 75 11.25 6.54 4.52
CA ALA A 75 9.99 7.20 4.84
C ALA A 75 8.82 6.55 4.09
N PHE A 76 9.06 6.13 2.85
CA PHE A 76 8.04 5.50 2.04
C PHE A 76 7.59 4.17 2.67
N ILE A 77 8.54 3.35 3.08
CA ILE A 77 8.24 2.08 3.74
C ILE A 77 7.58 2.32 5.09
N GLN A 78 8.10 3.28 5.86
CA GLN A 78 7.55 3.58 7.18
C GLN A 78 6.08 4.00 7.07
N ARG A 79 5.75 4.80 6.06
CA ARG A 79 4.38 5.24 5.87
C ARG A 79 3.46 4.03 5.63
N MET A 80 3.90 3.08 4.84
CA MET A 80 3.09 1.89 4.58
C MET A 80 2.92 1.06 5.83
N LYS A 81 3.95 0.95 6.67
CA LYS A 81 3.81 0.23 7.93
C LYS A 81 2.71 0.84 8.79
N VAL A 82 2.67 2.17 8.83
CA VAL A 82 1.64 2.87 9.60
C VAL A 82 0.27 2.62 9.00
N MET A 83 0.14 2.77 7.68
CA MET A 83 -1.15 2.59 7.02
C MET A 83 -1.70 1.19 7.20
N ALA A 84 -0.84 0.19 7.11
CA ALA A 84 -1.25 -1.20 7.20
C ALA A 84 -1.25 -1.74 8.64
N THR A 85 -0.93 -0.89 9.60
CA THR A 85 -0.90 -1.26 11.01
C THR A 85 0.07 -2.41 11.28
N LEU A 86 1.20 -2.37 10.59
CA LEU A 86 2.22 -3.38 10.80
C LEU A 86 2.98 -3.11 12.09
N ASN A 87 3.42 -4.18 12.74
CA ASN A 87 4.14 -4.04 13.97
C ASN A 87 5.56 -3.58 13.67
N MET A 88 5.90 -2.37 14.09
CA MET A 88 7.19 -1.78 13.78
C MET A 88 8.26 -2.16 14.78
N VAL A 89 7.90 -2.87 15.83
CA VAL A 89 8.83 -3.24 16.89
C VAL A 89 9.35 -4.65 16.71
N ARG A 90 8.53 -5.52 16.18
CA ARG A 90 8.89 -6.92 16.07
C ARG A 90 9.87 -7.13 14.93
N ARG A 91 10.77 -8.05 15.14
CA ARG A 91 11.81 -8.37 14.16
C ARG A 91 11.49 -9.68 13.47
N GLN A 92 10.33 -9.75 12.89
CA GLN A 92 9.97 -10.92 12.11
C GLN A 92 10.49 -10.77 10.70
N GLN A 93 10.75 -11.90 10.06
CA GLN A 93 11.18 -11.88 8.68
C GLN A 93 10.07 -11.42 7.76
N HIS A 94 8.85 -11.47 8.25
CA HIS A 94 7.72 -11.13 7.42
C HIS A 94 6.56 -10.74 8.32
N ASP A 95 5.81 -9.76 7.91
CA ASP A 95 4.66 -9.29 8.65
C ASP A 95 3.57 -8.93 7.65
N GLU A 96 2.33 -9.10 8.03
CA GLU A 96 1.20 -8.85 7.14
C GLU A 96 0.23 -7.89 7.77
N GLY A 97 -0.37 -7.08 6.94
CA GLY A 97 -1.39 -6.14 7.36
C GLY A 97 -2.28 -5.81 6.19
N ALA A 98 -3.13 -4.83 6.38
CA ALA A 98 -4.06 -4.42 5.35
C ALA A 98 -4.50 -2.99 5.59
N PHE A 99 -4.92 -2.34 4.53
CA PHE A 99 -5.54 -1.02 4.65
C PHE A 99 -6.57 -0.89 3.55
N GLN A 100 -7.45 0.10 3.70
CA GLN A 100 -8.44 0.39 2.68
C GLN A 100 -8.02 1.63 1.90
N PHE A 101 -8.17 1.57 0.60
CA PHE A 101 -7.84 2.68 -0.28
C PHE A 101 -9.12 3.16 -0.94
N LEU A 102 -9.45 4.44 -0.73
CA LEU A 102 -10.62 5.05 -1.35
C LEU A 102 -10.18 5.78 -2.60
N HIS A 103 -10.77 5.40 -3.72
CA HIS A 103 -10.45 6.02 -5.00
C HIS A 103 -11.73 6.09 -5.82
N ARG A 104 -12.12 7.30 -6.19
CA ARG A 104 -13.30 7.53 -7.03
C ARG A 104 -14.55 6.86 -6.47
N ASN A 105 -14.77 7.07 -5.17
CA ASN A 105 -15.95 6.56 -4.46
C ASN A 105 -15.99 5.04 -4.37
N ALA A 106 -14.90 4.36 -4.63
CA ALA A 106 -14.82 2.92 -4.47
C ALA A 106 -13.75 2.60 -3.43
N VAL A 107 -14.01 1.61 -2.60
CA VAL A 107 -13.08 1.21 -1.55
C VAL A 107 -12.44 -0.11 -1.96
N PHE A 108 -11.12 -0.13 -1.89
CA PHE A 108 -10.32 -1.31 -2.26
C PHE A 108 -9.57 -1.79 -1.04
N ASP A 109 -9.70 -3.07 -0.73
CA ASP A 109 -8.94 -3.67 0.37
C ASP A 109 -7.57 -4.08 -0.16
N MET A 110 -6.54 -3.45 0.37
CA MET A 110 -5.17 -3.72 -0.03
C MET A 110 -4.52 -4.59 1.03
N LYS A 111 -3.92 -5.69 0.60
CA LYS A 111 -3.21 -6.58 1.50
C LYS A 111 -1.73 -6.29 1.39
N VAL A 112 -1.07 -6.11 2.52
CA VAL A 112 0.32 -5.68 2.56
C VAL A 112 1.16 -6.74 3.23
N THR A 113 2.28 -7.09 2.60
CA THR A 113 3.28 -7.97 3.19
C THR A 113 4.58 -7.20 3.28
N LEU A 114 5.13 -7.13 4.48
CA LEU A 114 6.44 -6.56 4.72
C LEU A 114 7.43 -7.70 4.85
N GLN A 115 8.49 -7.66 4.07
CA GLN A 115 9.56 -8.66 4.16
C GLN A 115 10.83 -8.00 4.62
N ILE A 116 11.52 -8.63 5.56
CA ILE A 116 12.79 -8.16 6.04
C ILE A 116 13.83 -9.15 5.52
N MET A 117 14.72 -8.64 4.68
CA MET A 117 15.69 -9.48 4.01
C MET A 117 16.88 -9.77 4.92
N VAL A 118 17.72 -10.68 4.50
CA VAL A 118 18.87 -11.13 5.29
C VAL A 118 19.78 -9.96 5.69
N ASP A 119 19.91 -8.98 4.81
CA ASP A 119 20.76 -7.80 5.07
C ASP A 119 19.95 -6.71 5.80
N GLU A 120 18.78 -7.05 6.34
CA GLU A 120 17.92 -6.16 7.09
C GLU A 120 17.23 -5.09 6.25
N THR A 121 17.38 -5.11 4.94
CA THR A 121 16.57 -4.23 4.10
C THR A 121 15.13 -4.71 4.13
N GLN A 122 14.21 -3.77 3.95
CA GLN A 122 12.78 -4.07 4.00
C GLN A 122 12.19 -3.89 2.62
N GLN A 123 11.27 -4.78 2.28
CA GLN A 123 10.55 -4.71 1.02
C GLN A 123 9.06 -4.82 1.32
N VAL A 124 8.27 -4.20 0.47
CA VAL A 124 6.81 -4.22 0.63
C VAL A 124 6.20 -4.79 -0.62
N VAL A 125 5.24 -5.69 -0.43
CA VAL A 125 4.42 -6.22 -1.50
C VAL A 125 2.97 -5.90 -1.17
N ILE A 126 2.25 -5.34 -2.12
CA ILE A 126 0.84 -5.01 -1.94
C ILE A 126 0.04 -5.81 -2.96
N ASP A 127 -0.89 -6.60 -2.47
CA ASP A 127 -1.80 -7.35 -3.33
C ASP A 127 -3.07 -6.54 -3.50
N LEU A 128 -3.44 -6.29 -4.74
CA LEU A 128 -4.64 -5.53 -5.05
C LEU A 128 -5.80 -6.47 -5.32
N PRO A 129 -7.02 -6.09 -4.93
CA PRO A 129 -8.18 -6.89 -5.28
C PRO A 129 -8.50 -6.74 -6.76
N SER A 130 -9.29 -7.63 -7.29
CA SER A 130 -9.66 -7.58 -8.70
C SER A 130 -10.67 -6.48 -8.99
N GLY A 131 -11.25 -5.89 -7.97
CA GLY A 131 -12.19 -4.78 -8.11
C GLY A 131 -12.48 -4.22 -6.74
N PRO A 132 -13.40 -3.25 -6.64
CA PRO A 132 -13.73 -2.69 -5.33
C PRO A 132 -14.22 -3.78 -4.40
N THR A 133 -13.67 -3.79 -3.21
CA THR A 133 -14.01 -4.80 -2.23
C THR A 133 -15.33 -4.49 -1.56
N VAL A 134 -15.52 -3.22 -1.27
CA VAL A 134 -16.76 -2.75 -0.68
C VAL A 134 -17.39 -1.85 -1.70
N SER A 135 -18.45 -2.28 -2.25
CA SER A 135 -19.19 -1.37 -3.05
C SER A 135 -20.04 -0.65 -2.08
N ALA A 136 -19.79 0.47 -2.12
CA ALA A 136 -20.46 1.31 -1.29
C ALA A 136 -21.82 1.02 -1.17
N PRO A 137 -22.20 1.05 -0.64
CA PRO A 137 -22.90 0.76 -0.06
C PRO A 137 -23.93 0.11 -0.05
N THR A 138 -23.79 -0.13 -0.15
CA THR A 138 -24.42 -0.61 -0.10
C THR A 138 -25.28 -0.92 0.20
N PRO A 139 -25.62 -0.87 0.23
CA PRO A 139 -26.20 -1.15 0.40
C PRO A 139 -27.20 -1.40 0.46
N THR A 140 -27.50 -1.35 0.40
CA THR A 140 -28.18 -1.48 0.42
C THR A 140 -29.17 -1.92 0.32
N LEU A 141 -29.54 -2.14 0.31
CA LEU A 141 -30.34 -2.46 0.23
C LEU A 141 -31.21 -2.80 0.30
N PRO A 142 -31.73 -2.96 0.33
CA PRO A 142 -32.43 -3.38 0.37
C PRO A 142 -33.27 -3.68 0.24
N PRO A 143 -33.68 -3.87 0.15
CA PRO A 143 -34.32 -4.16 0.06
C PRO A 143 -35.17 -4.34 0.11
N ASN A 144 -35.30 -4.33 0.07
CA ASN A 144 -35.97 -4.41 0.12
C ASN A 144 -36.55 -4.35 0.21
#